data_300110a287c897b596e43ee854abe80e
#
_entry.id   300110a287c897b596e43ee854abe80e
#
_cell.length_a   1.000
_cell.length_b   1.000
_cell.length_c   1.000
_cell.angle_alpha   90.00
_cell.angle_beta   90.00
_cell.angle_gamma   90.00
#
_symmetry.space_group_name_H-M   'P 1'
#
loop_
_entity.id
_entity.type
_entity.pdbx_description
1 polymer ?
#
loop_
_entity_poly.entity_id
_entity_poly.type
_entity_poly.pdbx_seq_one_letter_code
_entity_poly.pdbx_strand_id
1 'polypeptide(L)'
;MSNAFDRANYTTKEPSKLVLGDYWAWRRDDLASDYPVSSYALTYEFHLDAGGGGSKKFTLTATEADDTYYIEAASSSTTSYTIGDYIWEAYITQSSDSNRVMVDSGRTTITENLANTNADLRSHAKIVLDAIEAVIENRASIDQSSMSIAGRSLSRMSIDELLTFRDRYKAEYLKEIKLARIRNKQGSGNTVKVNFGSTETINVTDYS
;
A
#
# COMPACT_ATOMS: atom_id res chain seq x y z
N MET A 1 -15.79 13.47 -12.55
CA MET A 1 -14.38 13.21 -12.23
C MET A 1 -13.57 14.39 -12.74
N SER A 2 -12.69 14.94 -11.93
CA SER A 2 -11.73 15.95 -12.39
C SER A 2 -10.65 15.28 -13.24
N ASN A 3 -10.09 16.01 -14.21
CA ASN A 3 -9.00 15.52 -15.05
C ASN A 3 -7.72 15.38 -14.19
N ALA A 4 -7.21 14.18 -14.03
CA ALA A 4 -6.01 13.91 -13.23
C ALA A 4 -4.69 14.40 -13.86
N PHE A 5 -4.71 14.79 -15.12
CA PHE A 5 -3.55 15.37 -15.82
C PHE A 5 -3.52 16.89 -15.79
N ASP A 6 -4.56 17.51 -15.25
CA ASP A 6 -4.63 18.95 -15.07
C ASP A 6 -4.03 19.33 -13.70
N ARG A 7 -2.98 20.15 -13.71
CA ARG A 7 -2.27 20.61 -12.51
C ARG A 7 -3.19 21.26 -11.48
N ALA A 8 -4.27 21.91 -11.91
CA ALA A 8 -5.26 22.51 -11.00
C ALA A 8 -5.96 21.46 -10.10
N ASN A 9 -6.01 20.20 -10.55
CA ASN A 9 -6.65 19.09 -9.85
C ASN A 9 -5.68 18.19 -9.07
N TYR A 10 -4.39 18.50 -9.05
CA TYR A 10 -3.41 17.71 -8.32
C TYR A 10 -3.69 17.77 -6.82
N THR A 11 -3.51 16.64 -6.16
CA THR A 11 -3.59 16.59 -4.69
C THR A 11 -2.47 17.41 -4.07
N THR A 12 -2.77 18.07 -2.96
CA THR A 12 -1.80 18.84 -2.16
C THR A 12 -1.09 17.99 -1.11
N LYS A 13 -1.35 16.68 -1.14
CA LYS A 13 -0.70 15.70 -0.25
C LYS A 13 -0.08 14.58 -1.07
N GLU A 14 1.01 14.07 -0.56
CA GLU A 14 1.71 12.93 -1.12
C GLU A 14 0.79 11.70 -1.14
N PRO A 15 0.71 11.00 -2.29
CA PRO A 15 -0.09 9.78 -2.39
C PRO A 15 0.45 8.68 -1.47
N SER A 16 -0.42 8.07 -0.67
CA SER A 16 -0.06 6.91 0.15
C SER A 16 0.12 5.63 -0.65
N LYS A 17 -0.33 5.63 -1.92
CA LYS A 17 -0.20 4.52 -2.86
C LYS A 17 0.10 5.04 -4.25
N LEU A 18 1.08 4.43 -4.90
CA LEU A 18 1.50 4.70 -6.28
C LEU A 18 1.44 3.38 -7.08
N VAL A 19 1.16 3.46 -8.37
CA VAL A 19 1.05 2.28 -9.25
C VAL A 19 2.12 2.39 -10.34
N LEU A 20 2.88 1.31 -10.57
CA LEU A 20 3.89 1.25 -11.63
C LEU A 20 3.25 1.48 -13.01
N GLY A 21 3.93 2.24 -13.85
CA GLY A 21 3.46 2.52 -15.19
C GLY A 21 2.32 3.53 -15.28
N ASP A 22 1.82 4.03 -14.15
CA ASP A 22 0.89 5.15 -14.11
C ASP A 22 1.64 6.48 -14.02
N TYR A 23 0.99 7.54 -14.45
CA TYR A 23 1.46 8.91 -14.24
C TYR A 23 1.26 9.27 -12.77
N TRP A 24 2.32 9.73 -12.10
CA TRP A 24 2.27 10.19 -10.72
C TRP A 24 2.34 11.70 -10.67
N ALA A 25 1.41 12.31 -9.93
CA ALA A 25 1.38 13.76 -9.80
C ALA A 25 0.77 14.20 -8.47
N TRP A 26 1.42 15.20 -7.85
CA TRP A 26 0.91 15.97 -6.72
C TRP A 26 1.58 17.36 -6.71
N ARG A 27 1.13 18.24 -5.86
CA ARG A 27 1.68 19.59 -5.73
C ARG A 27 1.88 19.99 -4.27
N ARG A 28 2.79 20.93 -4.06
CA ARG A 28 3.07 21.55 -2.76
C ARG A 28 3.02 23.06 -2.93
N ASP A 29 1.85 23.62 -2.75
CA ASP A 29 1.59 25.07 -2.74
C ASP A 29 1.83 25.69 -1.36
N ASP A 30 1.84 24.88 -0.31
CA ASP A 30 2.11 25.27 1.06
C ASP A 30 3.55 25.73 1.31
N LEU A 31 4.51 25.25 0.55
CA LEU A 31 5.94 25.57 0.71
C LEU A 31 6.37 26.88 0.02
N ALA A 32 5.66 27.30 -1.01
CA ALA A 32 6.11 28.40 -1.88
C ALA A 32 6.13 29.76 -1.18
N SER A 33 5.34 29.96 -0.13
CA SER A 33 5.35 31.19 0.67
C SER A 33 6.66 31.40 1.42
N ASP A 34 7.22 30.32 1.97
CA ASP A 34 8.47 30.38 2.76
C ASP A 34 9.71 30.09 1.92
N TYR A 35 9.52 29.31 0.86
CA TYR A 35 10.57 28.90 -0.10
C TYR A 35 10.15 29.23 -1.52
N PRO A 36 10.30 30.51 -1.96
CA PRO A 36 9.92 30.90 -3.30
C PRO A 36 10.60 30.06 -4.39
N VAL A 37 9.83 29.57 -5.35
CA VAL A 37 10.30 28.66 -6.42
C VAL A 37 11.44 29.25 -7.26
N SER A 38 11.57 30.56 -7.31
CA SER A 38 12.67 31.25 -8.03
C SER A 38 14.05 31.08 -7.38
N SER A 39 14.11 30.69 -6.10
CA SER A 39 15.34 30.65 -5.29
C SER A 39 15.59 29.29 -4.62
N TYR A 40 14.63 28.42 -4.67
CA TYR A 40 14.69 27.10 -4.02
C TYR A 40 14.17 26.01 -4.93
N ALA A 41 14.74 24.81 -4.80
CA ALA A 41 14.31 23.60 -5.51
C ALA A 41 13.80 22.56 -4.51
N LEU A 42 12.69 21.89 -4.83
CA LEU A 42 12.13 20.81 -4.03
C LEU A 42 12.47 19.46 -4.65
N THR A 43 13.01 18.55 -3.85
CA THR A 43 13.31 17.17 -4.24
C THR A 43 12.74 16.18 -3.24
N TYR A 44 12.26 15.05 -3.75
CA TYR A 44 11.84 13.91 -2.95
C TYR A 44 12.81 12.75 -3.15
N GLU A 45 13.35 12.24 -2.04
CA GLU A 45 14.18 11.04 -2.00
C GLU A 45 13.34 9.87 -1.49
N PHE A 46 13.21 8.82 -2.29
CA PHE A 46 12.48 7.61 -1.94
C PHE A 46 13.43 6.45 -1.67
N HIS A 47 13.26 5.79 -0.54
CA HIS A 47 14.02 4.60 -0.15
C HIS A 47 13.10 3.44 0.11
N LEU A 48 13.37 2.28 -0.54
CA LEU A 48 12.64 1.05 -0.31
C LEU A 48 12.88 0.57 1.13
N ASP A 49 11.80 0.40 1.89
CA ASP A 49 11.82 -0.14 3.26
C ASP A 49 11.89 -1.68 3.19
N ALA A 50 12.99 -2.20 2.64
CA ALA A 50 13.25 -3.63 2.53
C ALA A 50 14.31 -4.03 3.55
N GLY A 51 13.93 -4.82 4.54
CA GLY A 51 14.87 -5.46 5.44
C GLY A 51 15.80 -6.42 4.68
N GLY A 52 17.04 -6.02 4.47
CA GLY A 52 18.09 -6.90 3.95
C GLY A 52 18.47 -6.69 2.49
N GLY A 53 19.57 -5.98 2.26
CA GLY A 53 20.41 -6.14 1.09
C GLY A 53 19.96 -5.51 -0.22
N GLY A 54 20.21 -4.23 -0.35
CA GLY A 54 20.07 -3.51 -1.60
C GLY A 54 19.12 -2.33 -1.49
N SER A 55 19.65 -1.21 -1.03
CA SER A 55 18.92 0.06 -0.95
C SER A 55 18.52 0.51 -2.35
N LYS A 56 17.31 0.21 -2.77
CA LYS A 56 16.74 0.78 -3.98
C LYS A 56 16.17 2.14 -3.63
N LYS A 57 16.71 3.16 -4.27
CA LYS A 57 16.29 4.55 -4.08
C LYS A 57 16.05 5.20 -5.45
N PHE A 58 15.21 6.20 -5.45
CA PHE A 58 15.03 7.11 -6.59
C PHE A 58 14.68 8.50 -6.09
N THR A 59 14.89 9.48 -6.93
CA THR A 59 14.63 10.89 -6.66
C THR A 59 13.59 11.42 -7.62
N LEU A 60 12.64 12.21 -7.13
CA LEU A 60 11.76 13.02 -7.94
C LEU A 60 12.07 14.50 -7.67
N THR A 61 12.34 15.25 -8.71
CA THR A 61 12.55 16.70 -8.62
C THR A 61 11.27 17.40 -9.03
N ALA A 62 10.83 18.37 -8.24
CA ALA A 62 9.66 19.16 -8.58
C ALA A 62 9.91 20.04 -9.81
N THR A 63 8.87 20.26 -10.59
CA THR A 63 8.80 21.30 -11.59
C THR A 63 8.20 22.56 -10.97
N GLU A 64 8.76 23.71 -11.25
CA GLU A 64 8.37 24.98 -10.66
C GLU A 64 7.51 25.75 -11.66
N ALA A 65 6.31 26.12 -11.26
CA ALA A 65 5.42 26.96 -12.05
C ALA A 65 4.38 27.64 -11.14
N ASP A 66 3.94 28.84 -11.50
CA ASP A 66 2.85 29.57 -10.84
C ASP A 66 2.99 29.62 -9.30
N ASP A 67 4.21 29.90 -8.81
CA ASP A 67 4.56 29.90 -7.38
C ASP A 67 4.20 28.60 -6.66
N THR A 68 4.29 27.47 -7.35
CA THR A 68 3.93 26.15 -6.82
C THR A 68 4.95 25.11 -7.27
N TYR A 69 5.21 24.14 -6.40
CA TYR A 69 6.02 22.97 -6.72
C TYR A 69 5.13 21.83 -7.21
N TYR A 70 5.33 21.39 -8.44
CA TYR A 70 4.64 20.24 -9.03
C TYR A 70 5.58 19.05 -9.11
N ILE A 71 5.21 17.97 -8.48
CA ILE A 71 5.94 16.71 -8.55
C ILE A 71 5.25 15.84 -9.60
N GLU A 72 5.96 15.51 -10.65
CA GLU A 72 5.42 14.80 -11.81
C GLU A 72 6.38 13.69 -12.24
N ALA A 73 5.87 12.47 -12.38
CA ALA A 73 6.63 11.36 -12.91
C ALA A 73 5.86 10.71 -14.06
N ALA A 74 6.45 10.73 -15.25
CA ALA A 74 5.84 10.15 -16.44
C ALA A 74 5.68 8.63 -16.31
N SER A 75 4.60 8.08 -16.88
CA SER A 75 4.31 6.64 -16.89
C SER A 75 5.48 5.79 -17.38
N SER A 76 6.25 6.28 -18.37
CA SER A 76 7.43 5.60 -18.88
C SER A 76 8.56 5.48 -17.86
N SER A 77 8.71 6.47 -16.98
CA SER A 77 9.74 6.47 -15.91
C SER A 77 9.33 5.59 -14.74
N THR A 78 8.03 5.59 -14.38
CA THR A 78 7.52 4.86 -13.23
C THR A 78 7.53 3.34 -13.41
N THR A 79 7.61 2.83 -14.65
CA THR A 79 7.73 1.38 -14.94
C THR A 79 9.03 0.76 -14.44
N SER A 80 10.09 1.55 -14.25
CA SER A 80 11.42 1.06 -13.86
C SER A 80 11.61 0.91 -12.35
N TYR A 81 10.69 1.42 -11.54
CA TYR A 81 10.80 1.36 -10.09
C TYR A 81 10.44 -0.02 -9.54
N THR A 82 10.82 -0.29 -8.31
CA THR A 82 10.55 -1.57 -7.65
C THR A 82 9.27 -1.46 -6.81
N ILE A 83 8.46 -2.50 -6.80
CA ILE A 83 7.30 -2.60 -5.91
C ILE A 83 7.74 -2.73 -4.45
N GLY A 84 6.96 -2.18 -3.52
CA GLY A 84 7.20 -2.28 -2.09
C GLY A 84 6.79 -1.04 -1.31
N ASP A 85 7.07 -1.07 -0.02
CA ASP A 85 6.85 0.07 0.87
C ASP A 85 8.09 0.95 0.86
N TYR A 86 7.86 2.25 0.69
CA TYR A 86 8.91 3.26 0.63
C TYR A 86 8.76 4.27 1.76
N ILE A 87 9.89 4.67 2.31
CA ILE A 87 10.02 5.90 3.10
C ILE A 87 10.45 6.99 2.14
N TRP A 88 9.83 8.15 2.22
CA TRP A 88 10.23 9.33 1.45
C TRP A 88 10.55 10.50 2.37
N GLU A 89 11.47 11.33 1.91
CA GLU A 89 11.86 12.58 2.54
C GLU A 89 11.85 13.69 1.48
N ALA A 90 11.24 14.83 1.83
CA ALA A 90 11.18 16.03 0.99
C ALA A 90 12.22 17.03 1.44
N TYR A 91 13.03 17.50 0.51
CA TYR A 91 14.11 18.43 0.75
C TYR A 91 13.96 19.69 -0.07
N ILE A 92 14.13 20.85 0.58
CA ILE A 92 14.32 22.13 -0.07
C ILE A 92 15.81 22.43 -0.13
N THR A 93 16.26 22.78 -1.33
CA THR A 93 17.66 23.18 -1.57
C THR A 93 17.70 24.61 -2.07
N GLN A 94 18.50 25.45 -1.43
CA GLN A 94 18.72 26.83 -1.84
C GLN A 94 19.62 26.88 -3.07
N SER A 95 19.20 27.62 -4.09
CA SER A 95 19.92 27.67 -5.37
C SER A 95 21.26 28.41 -5.30
N SER A 96 21.42 29.38 -4.36
CA SER A 96 22.62 30.22 -4.25
C SER A 96 23.85 29.49 -3.70
N ASP A 97 23.67 28.64 -2.71
CA ASP A 97 24.77 28.02 -1.94
C ASP A 97 24.56 26.52 -1.70
N SER A 98 23.52 25.93 -2.30
CA SER A 98 23.20 24.50 -2.20
C SER A 98 22.94 23.99 -0.77
N ASN A 99 22.66 24.90 0.17
CA ASN A 99 22.20 24.50 1.49
C ASN A 99 20.86 23.78 1.40
N ARG A 100 20.74 22.64 2.08
CA ARG A 100 19.57 21.76 2.02
C ARG A 100 18.97 21.56 3.39
N VAL A 101 17.64 21.56 3.46
CA VAL A 101 16.88 21.24 4.66
C VAL A 101 15.76 20.25 4.32
N MET A 102 15.52 19.27 5.20
CA MET A 102 14.36 18.40 5.13
C MET A 102 13.14 19.15 5.65
N VAL A 103 12.09 19.19 4.84
CA VAL A 103 10.84 19.91 5.16
C VAL A 103 9.69 18.96 5.50
N ASP A 104 9.75 17.72 5.01
CA ASP A 104 8.70 16.73 5.27
C ASP A 104 9.21 15.31 5.06
N SER A 105 8.48 14.31 5.61
CA SER A 105 8.79 12.90 5.41
C SER A 105 7.54 12.04 5.58
N GLY A 106 7.52 10.85 4.97
CA GLY A 106 6.39 9.96 5.08
C GLY A 106 6.61 8.59 4.48
N ARG A 107 5.52 7.90 4.23
CA ARG A 107 5.52 6.56 3.64
C ARG A 107 4.56 6.48 2.46
N THR A 108 4.93 5.71 1.45
CA THR A 108 4.08 5.35 0.32
C THR A 108 4.32 3.91 -0.09
N THR A 109 3.31 3.25 -0.63
CA THR A 109 3.43 1.89 -1.18
C THR A 109 3.37 1.95 -2.69
N ILE A 110 4.39 1.43 -3.37
CA ILE A 110 4.40 1.23 -4.82
C ILE A 110 3.87 -0.17 -5.11
N THR A 111 2.81 -0.24 -5.92
CA THR A 111 2.15 -1.49 -6.30
C THR A 111 2.28 -1.76 -7.78
N GLU A 112 2.16 -3.02 -8.14
CA GLU A 112 2.13 -3.44 -9.53
C GLU A 112 0.89 -2.92 -10.27
N ASN A 113 1.05 -2.65 -11.56
CA ASN A 113 -0.07 -2.30 -12.45
C ASN A 113 -0.80 -3.58 -12.86
N LEU A 114 -2.01 -3.75 -12.38
CA LEU A 114 -2.82 -4.94 -12.64
C LEU A 114 -3.19 -5.11 -14.12
N ALA A 115 -3.17 -4.03 -14.90
CA ALA A 115 -3.45 -4.10 -16.34
C ALA A 115 -2.29 -4.74 -17.13
N ASN A 116 -1.07 -4.67 -16.61
CA ASN A 116 0.15 -5.09 -17.32
C ASN A 116 0.85 -6.29 -16.69
N THR A 117 0.34 -6.81 -15.57
CA THR A 117 0.95 -7.96 -14.89
C THR A 117 0.19 -9.24 -15.13
N ASN A 118 0.92 -10.31 -15.42
CA ASN A 118 0.44 -11.69 -15.39
C ASN A 118 0.89 -12.40 -14.09
N ALA A 119 1.42 -11.66 -13.12
CA ALA A 119 1.89 -12.22 -11.86
C ALA A 119 0.72 -12.79 -11.05
N ASP A 120 1.01 -13.86 -10.31
CA ASP A 120 0.07 -14.40 -9.33
C ASP A 120 0.00 -13.47 -8.12
N LEU A 121 -1.11 -12.76 -8.00
CA LEU A 121 -1.34 -11.77 -6.93
C LEU A 121 -1.88 -12.39 -5.64
N ARG A 122 -2.03 -13.71 -5.57
CA ARG A 122 -2.44 -14.39 -4.36
C ARG A 122 -1.36 -14.25 -3.28
N SER A 123 -1.78 -14.09 -2.04
CA SER A 123 -0.84 -14.12 -0.91
C SER A 123 -0.19 -15.50 -0.78
N HIS A 124 0.97 -15.55 -0.10
CA HIS A 124 1.63 -16.83 0.18
C HIS A 124 0.68 -17.79 0.91
N ALA A 125 -0.08 -17.31 1.88
CA ALA A 125 -1.05 -18.13 2.60
C ALA A 125 -2.12 -18.73 1.67
N LYS A 126 -2.60 -17.96 0.68
CA LYS A 126 -3.57 -18.45 -0.31
C LYS A 126 -2.95 -19.48 -1.26
N ILE A 127 -1.74 -19.23 -1.76
CA ILE A 127 -1.03 -20.16 -2.65
C ILE A 127 -0.81 -21.52 -1.96
N VAL A 128 -0.33 -21.48 -0.70
CA VAL A 128 -0.09 -22.69 0.08
C VAL A 128 -1.41 -23.42 0.40
N LEU A 129 -2.45 -22.68 0.78
CA LEU A 129 -3.78 -23.25 1.04
C LEU A 129 -4.33 -23.97 -0.19
N ASP A 130 -4.28 -23.33 -1.36
CA ASP A 130 -4.74 -23.92 -2.62
C ASP A 130 -3.96 -25.19 -2.98
N ALA A 131 -2.64 -25.18 -2.76
CA ALA A 131 -1.81 -26.36 -3.00
C ALA A 131 -2.14 -27.52 -2.06
N ILE A 132 -2.39 -27.26 -0.76
CA ILE A 132 -2.82 -28.27 0.21
C ILE A 132 -4.20 -28.83 -0.17
N GLU A 133 -5.17 -27.98 -0.49
CA GLU A 133 -6.50 -28.39 -0.91
C GLU A 133 -6.45 -29.26 -2.17
N ALA A 134 -5.62 -28.88 -3.15
CA ALA A 134 -5.43 -29.65 -4.37
C ALA A 134 -4.85 -31.07 -4.10
N VAL A 135 -3.90 -31.18 -3.16
CA VAL A 135 -3.35 -32.50 -2.75
C VAL A 135 -4.40 -33.33 -2.05
N ILE A 136 -5.19 -32.76 -1.13
CA ILE A 136 -6.27 -33.45 -0.42
C ILE A 136 -7.33 -33.94 -1.43
N GLU A 137 -7.68 -33.14 -2.42
CA GLU A 137 -8.64 -33.47 -3.47
C GLU A 137 -8.08 -34.40 -4.56
N ASN A 138 -6.81 -34.82 -4.43
CA ASN A 138 -6.11 -35.64 -5.43
C ASN A 138 -6.00 -34.95 -6.83
N ARG A 139 -5.96 -33.62 -6.84
CA ARG A 139 -5.84 -32.78 -8.05
C ARG A 139 -4.45 -32.16 -8.19
N ALA A 140 -3.47 -32.64 -7.41
CA ALA A 140 -2.13 -32.07 -7.43
C ALA A 140 -1.49 -32.18 -8.81
N SER A 141 -1.11 -31.04 -9.40
CA SER A 141 -0.23 -30.99 -10.58
C SER A 141 1.20 -31.33 -10.18
N ILE A 142 2.07 -31.59 -11.17
CA ILE A 142 3.50 -31.84 -10.94
C ILE A 142 4.14 -30.67 -10.19
N ASP A 143 3.76 -29.43 -10.51
CA ASP A 143 4.31 -28.22 -9.87
C ASP A 143 3.86 -28.10 -8.40
N GLN A 144 2.62 -28.47 -8.10
CA GLN A 144 2.10 -28.48 -6.73
C GLN A 144 2.67 -29.65 -5.91
N SER A 145 2.91 -30.78 -6.52
CA SER A 145 3.53 -31.93 -5.84
C SER A 145 5.00 -31.71 -5.47
N SER A 146 5.68 -30.77 -6.11
CA SER A 146 7.04 -30.36 -5.78
C SER A 146 7.12 -29.31 -4.66
N MET A 147 6.00 -28.70 -4.28
CA MET A 147 5.95 -27.68 -3.24
C MET A 147 6.29 -28.28 -1.88
N SER A 148 7.14 -27.58 -1.12
CA SER A 148 7.50 -27.96 0.26
C SER A 148 7.01 -26.94 1.27
N ILE A 149 6.52 -27.45 2.42
CA ILE A 149 6.14 -26.65 3.58
C ILE A 149 6.96 -27.13 4.77
N ALA A 150 7.60 -26.20 5.47
CA ALA A 150 8.44 -26.50 6.63
C ALA A 150 9.50 -27.59 6.33
N GLY A 151 10.08 -27.59 5.11
CA GLY A 151 11.10 -28.55 4.68
C GLY A 151 10.56 -29.94 4.28
N ARG A 152 9.24 -30.12 4.19
CA ARG A 152 8.59 -31.37 3.81
C ARG A 152 7.81 -31.23 2.52
N SER A 153 7.91 -32.22 1.61
CA SER A 153 7.11 -32.27 0.39
C SER A 153 5.64 -32.56 0.71
N LEU A 154 4.70 -31.77 0.17
CA LEU A 154 3.26 -31.96 0.35
C LEU A 154 2.79 -33.37 -0.02
N SER A 155 3.34 -33.95 -1.08
CA SER A 155 2.97 -35.30 -1.56
C SER A 155 3.39 -36.44 -0.62
N ARG A 156 4.23 -36.16 0.38
CA ARG A 156 4.73 -37.15 1.35
C ARG A 156 4.13 -36.98 2.75
N MET A 157 3.22 -36.01 2.93
CA MET A 157 2.57 -35.76 4.20
C MET A 157 1.36 -36.69 4.38
N SER A 158 1.09 -37.10 5.63
CA SER A 158 -0.15 -37.83 5.95
C SER A 158 -1.38 -36.91 5.79
N ILE A 159 -2.56 -37.50 5.60
CA ILE A 159 -3.81 -36.76 5.48
C ILE A 159 -4.06 -35.90 6.72
N ASP A 160 -3.76 -36.40 7.92
CA ASP A 160 -3.96 -35.66 9.18
C ASP A 160 -3.03 -34.45 9.28
N GLU A 161 -1.77 -34.59 8.82
CA GLU A 161 -0.84 -33.47 8.72
C GLU A 161 -1.35 -32.42 7.71
N LEU A 162 -1.83 -32.84 6.54
CA LEU A 162 -2.39 -31.95 5.52
C LEU A 162 -3.62 -31.19 6.03
N LEU A 163 -4.53 -31.86 6.74
CA LEU A 163 -5.70 -31.23 7.36
C LEU A 163 -5.29 -30.19 8.40
N THR A 164 -4.30 -30.51 9.24
CA THR A 164 -3.77 -29.59 10.24
C THR A 164 -3.14 -28.34 9.57
N PHE A 165 -2.34 -28.54 8.52
CA PHE A 165 -1.75 -27.43 7.76
C PHE A 165 -2.80 -26.60 7.02
N ARG A 166 -3.79 -27.27 6.41
CA ARG A 166 -4.93 -26.57 5.77
C ARG A 166 -5.62 -25.63 6.75
N ASP A 167 -5.97 -26.10 7.93
CA ASP A 167 -6.69 -25.29 8.91
C ASP A 167 -5.84 -24.11 9.40
N ARG A 168 -4.53 -24.31 9.57
CA ARG A 168 -3.59 -23.25 9.93
C ARG A 168 -3.49 -22.17 8.84
N TYR A 169 -3.25 -22.54 7.60
CA TYR A 169 -3.13 -21.58 6.49
C TYR A 169 -4.47 -20.93 6.16
N LYS A 170 -5.57 -21.64 6.34
CA LYS A 170 -6.91 -21.07 6.21
C LYS A 170 -7.16 -19.98 7.25
N ALA A 171 -6.76 -20.20 8.50
CA ALA A 171 -6.86 -19.19 9.56
C ALA A 171 -5.98 -17.96 9.24
N GLU A 172 -4.76 -18.17 8.73
CA GLU A 172 -3.84 -17.09 8.32
C GLU A 172 -4.44 -16.28 7.17
N TYR A 173 -4.93 -16.93 6.12
CA TYR A 173 -5.58 -16.27 4.99
C TYR A 173 -6.83 -15.48 5.40
N LEU A 174 -7.67 -16.01 6.28
CA LEU A 174 -8.83 -15.29 6.81
C LEU A 174 -8.42 -14.06 7.63
N LYS A 175 -7.29 -14.13 8.35
CA LYS A 175 -6.73 -12.98 9.06
C LYS A 175 -6.26 -11.90 8.06
N GLU A 176 -5.60 -12.28 6.97
CA GLU A 176 -5.22 -11.33 5.90
C GLU A 176 -6.44 -10.62 5.30
N ILE A 177 -7.50 -11.38 4.96
CA ILE A 177 -8.77 -10.82 4.43
C ILE A 177 -9.38 -9.84 5.44
N LYS A 178 -9.41 -10.22 6.73
CA LYS A 178 -9.95 -9.35 7.78
C LYS A 178 -9.17 -8.04 7.89
N LEU A 179 -7.84 -8.10 7.88
CA LEU A 179 -6.98 -6.91 7.90
C LEU A 179 -7.16 -6.04 6.66
N ALA A 180 -7.29 -6.65 5.47
CA ALA A 180 -7.57 -5.93 4.24
C ALA A 180 -8.93 -5.20 4.28
N ARG A 181 -9.99 -5.84 4.81
CA ARG A 181 -11.30 -5.22 5.01
C ARG A 181 -11.25 -4.03 5.96
N ILE A 182 -10.52 -4.16 7.08
CA ILE A 182 -10.33 -3.06 8.04
C ILE A 182 -9.61 -1.89 7.35
N ARG A 183 -8.52 -2.16 6.62
CA ARG A 183 -7.77 -1.14 5.87
C ARG A 183 -8.65 -0.39 4.86
N ASN A 184 -9.53 -1.14 4.18
CA ASN A 184 -10.46 -0.59 3.19
C ASN A 184 -11.74 0.00 3.81
N LYS A 185 -11.80 0.16 5.13
CA LYS A 185 -12.99 0.67 5.86
C LYS A 185 -14.28 -0.13 5.61
N GLN A 186 -14.16 -1.39 5.22
CA GLN A 186 -15.30 -2.29 4.94
C GLN A 186 -15.82 -3.03 6.19
N GLY A 187 -15.31 -2.68 7.36
CA GLY A 187 -15.62 -3.34 8.63
C GLY A 187 -14.91 -4.69 8.80
N SER A 188 -14.83 -5.16 10.03
CA SER A 188 -14.10 -6.41 10.35
C SER A 188 -14.93 -7.68 10.19
N GLY A 189 -16.18 -7.60 9.78
CA GLY A 189 -17.13 -8.73 9.72
C GLY A 189 -17.69 -9.21 11.06
N ASN A 190 -17.10 -8.78 12.17
CA ASN A 190 -17.55 -9.10 13.53
C ASN A 190 -18.06 -7.84 14.26
N THR A 191 -18.86 -7.01 13.57
CA THR A 191 -19.47 -5.85 14.22
C THR A 191 -20.69 -6.33 15.01
N VAL A 192 -20.57 -6.43 16.32
CA VAL A 192 -21.74 -6.54 17.19
C VAL A 192 -22.38 -5.18 17.25
N LYS A 193 -23.53 -5.00 16.60
CA LYS A 193 -24.37 -3.82 16.80
C LYS A 193 -25.00 -3.94 18.19
N VAL A 194 -24.39 -3.32 19.18
CA VAL A 194 -25.04 -3.14 20.48
C VAL A 194 -26.01 -1.99 20.30
N ASN A 195 -27.29 -2.31 20.22
CA ASN A 195 -28.36 -1.32 20.26
C ASN A 195 -28.59 -1.00 21.73
N PHE A 196 -28.02 0.07 22.23
CA PHE A 196 -28.45 0.64 23.49
C PHE A 196 -29.83 1.23 23.20
N GLY A 197 -30.89 0.49 23.58
CA GLY A 197 -32.25 0.99 23.49
C GLY A 197 -32.29 2.39 24.09
N SER A 198 -32.91 3.32 23.39
CA SER A 198 -33.18 4.64 23.93
C SER A 198 -33.82 4.45 25.31
N THR A 199 -33.22 5.02 26.34
CA THR A 199 -33.87 5.23 27.62
C THR A 199 -35.07 6.08 27.32
N GLU A 200 -36.27 5.48 27.33
CA GLU A 200 -37.49 6.24 27.49
C GLU A 200 -37.32 7.07 28.76
N THR A 201 -37.29 8.36 28.57
CA THR A 201 -37.39 9.32 29.68
C THR A 201 -38.77 9.11 30.29
N ILE A 202 -38.86 8.36 31.39
CA ILE A 202 -40.07 8.29 32.19
C ILE A 202 -40.23 9.68 32.78
N ASN A 203 -41.08 10.49 32.17
CA ASN A 203 -41.56 11.71 32.79
C ASN A 203 -42.43 11.32 33.98
N VAL A 204 -41.85 11.35 35.16
CA VAL A 204 -42.59 11.31 36.42
C VAL A 204 -43.11 12.72 36.65
N THR A 205 -44.23 13.09 36.00
CA THR A 205 -45.09 14.17 36.42
C THR A 205 -46.32 13.52 37.01
N ASP A 206 -46.65 14.03 38.22
CA ASP A 206 -47.89 13.91 38.94
C ASP A 206 -47.97 12.83 40.04
N TYR A 207 -47.59 13.27 41.22
CA TYR A 207 -48.35 13.07 42.44
C TYR A 207 -48.44 14.39 43.19
N SER A 208 -49.62 15.02 43.03
CA SER A 208 -50.19 15.99 43.98
C SER A 208 -51.45 15.35 44.58
#